data_e222c40f56ed2ef274af2b0ea9f15878
#
_entry.id   e222c40f56ed2ef274af2b0ea9f15878
#
_cell.length_a   1.000
_cell.length_b   1.000
_cell.length_c   1.000
_cell.angle_alpha   90.00
_cell.angle_beta   90.00
_cell.angle_gamma   90.00
#
_symmetry.space_group_name_H-M   'P 1'
#
loop_
_entity.id
_entity.type
_entity.pdbx_description
1 polymer ?
#
loop_
_entity_poly.entity_id
_entity_poly.type
_entity_poly.pdbx_seq_one_letter_code
_entity_poly.pdbx_strand_id
1 'polypeptide(L)'
;MLPQYTNKRCCHNIRISVMTRKLYKQFLTAFLSLATFIGSAANDTIFSNKVNTLQVTVDDDFLSPAVIAMGSGQTVSIEFDEMSHDSRRLTYHIDHCNPDWTTTGELTESDYLEGFNDNVIDDYENSINTTVPYTHYRFAIPNDRCRMKLSGNYRITVFDDDSGERLLEARFRIVDQKTDLSLNMTTNTDIDVNKSHQQLSMTLGYRKLNITNPDEEILTIVTQNEREDNMRFNVRPTMRNAFGIEWSHNRELIFNGGNEYRKFETLSLSHPTMGIEEISWDGTHYNAFPFKAEPRPNYVYDEDANGAFFIRNSDNTENDITCDYLYVNYSLKTAVREQGNIVIDGKWTNHADRNMYVAHYSEEDDSYHIRLLQKQGYYSYQFLQLPSVGGKPSILSSEGNFHETENRYQVYVYFKPQGQRYWQLVGYRQLLFR
;
A
#
# COMPACT_ATOMS: atom_id res chain seq x y z
N MET A 1 29.93 52.80 69.59
CA MET A 1 28.45 52.64 69.44
C MET A 1 28.13 52.36 67.99
N LEU A 2 27.80 51.13 67.68
CA LEU A 2 27.40 50.64 66.35
C LEU A 2 25.98 50.14 66.46
N PRO A 3 25.05 50.47 65.55
CA PRO A 3 23.74 49.84 65.54
C PRO A 3 23.73 48.60 64.65
N GLN A 4 23.10 47.61 65.16
CA GLN A 4 22.84 46.34 64.49
C GLN A 4 21.79 46.53 63.38
N TYR A 5 22.08 45.99 62.19
CA TYR A 5 21.10 45.80 61.13
C TYR A 5 20.59 44.35 61.17
N THR A 6 19.31 44.19 61.39
CA THR A 6 18.62 42.89 61.29
C THR A 6 18.14 42.65 59.86
N ASN A 7 18.58 41.56 59.32
CA ASN A 7 18.26 41.06 57.99
C ASN A 7 16.90 40.35 58.00
N LYS A 8 15.90 40.89 57.31
CA LYS A 8 14.67 40.10 56.88
C LYS A 8 14.79 39.80 55.41
N ARG A 9 15.13 38.57 55.10
CA ARG A 9 15.04 38.06 53.73
C ARG A 9 14.22 36.77 53.71
N CYS A 10 13.33 36.75 52.72
CA CYS A 10 12.87 35.58 51.94
C CYS A 10 11.82 34.66 52.49
N CYS A 11 10.62 34.85 51.97
CA CYS A 11 9.65 33.76 51.70
C CYS A 11 8.89 34.02 50.39
N HIS A 12 9.58 34.27 49.28
CA HIS A 12 8.86 34.48 47.99
C HIS A 12 9.36 33.63 46.80
N ASN A 13 10.40 32.80 46.95
CA ASN A 13 11.03 32.13 45.80
C ASN A 13 10.71 30.64 45.65
N ILE A 14 9.84 30.03 46.48
CA ILE A 14 9.57 28.56 46.39
C ILE A 14 8.28 28.22 45.60
N ARG A 15 7.35 29.15 45.41
CA ARG A 15 6.09 28.87 44.69
C ARG A 15 6.19 28.94 43.14
N ILE A 16 7.15 29.65 42.58
CA ILE A 16 7.30 29.81 41.11
C ILE A 16 7.98 28.60 40.48
N SER A 17 8.86 27.91 41.21
CA SER A 17 9.61 26.75 40.68
C SER A 17 8.76 25.46 40.49
N VAL A 18 7.68 25.31 41.25
CA VAL A 18 6.81 24.10 41.18
C VAL A 18 5.76 24.26 40.08
N MET A 19 5.31 25.47 39.79
CA MET A 19 4.32 25.73 38.75
C MET A 19 4.92 25.65 37.35
N THR A 20 6.15 26.09 37.16
CA THR A 20 6.88 25.97 35.89
C THR A 20 7.27 24.52 35.57
N ARG A 21 7.60 23.68 36.56
CA ARG A 21 7.88 22.26 36.33
C ARG A 21 6.64 21.44 35.96
N LYS A 22 5.46 21.81 36.46
CA LYS A 22 4.20 21.15 36.09
C LYS A 22 3.74 21.49 34.67
N LEU A 23 3.88 22.77 34.30
CA LEU A 23 3.62 23.21 32.91
C LEU A 23 4.62 22.60 31.91
N TYR A 24 5.90 22.52 32.27
CA TYR A 24 6.92 21.91 31.40
C TYR A 24 6.70 20.38 31.22
N LYS A 25 6.23 19.66 32.24
CA LYS A 25 5.86 18.24 32.12
C LYS A 25 4.57 18.04 31.30
N GLN A 26 3.61 18.94 31.37
CA GLN A 26 2.39 18.88 30.54
C GLN A 26 2.68 19.26 29.09
N PHE A 27 3.59 20.18 28.81
CA PHE A 27 4.07 20.48 27.46
C PHE A 27 4.94 19.37 26.90
N LEU A 28 5.78 18.70 27.71
CA LEU A 28 6.61 17.59 27.25
C LEU A 28 5.78 16.33 26.98
N THR A 29 4.71 16.07 27.75
CA THR A 29 3.76 14.95 27.46
C THR A 29 2.86 15.26 26.26
N ALA A 30 2.46 16.51 26.03
CA ALA A 30 1.72 16.91 24.83
C ALA A 30 2.61 16.89 23.56
N PHE A 31 3.92 17.14 23.69
CA PHE A 31 4.86 17.05 22.55
C PHE A 31 5.32 15.63 22.25
N LEU A 32 5.32 14.72 23.26
CA LEU A 32 5.64 13.32 23.04
C LEU A 32 4.47 12.51 22.44
N SER A 33 3.23 13.02 22.56
CA SER A 33 2.06 12.39 21.92
C SER A 33 1.85 12.82 20.47
N LEU A 34 2.63 13.80 19.96
CA LEU A 34 2.56 14.26 18.56
C LEU A 34 3.65 13.64 17.67
N ALA A 35 4.50 12.75 18.20
CA ALA A 35 5.67 12.23 17.50
C ALA A 35 5.55 10.75 17.09
N THR A 36 4.36 10.16 17.11
CA THR A 36 4.16 8.77 16.66
C THR A 36 2.95 8.59 15.74
N PHE A 37 2.71 9.54 14.84
CA PHE A 37 2.04 9.23 13.58
C PHE A 37 3.12 8.85 12.54
N ILE A 38 3.86 7.81 12.81
CA ILE A 38 4.38 6.96 11.73
C ILE A 38 3.13 6.23 11.27
N GLY A 39 2.46 6.77 10.25
CA GLY A 39 1.38 6.09 9.57
C GLY A 39 1.89 4.69 9.24
N SER A 40 1.27 3.67 9.79
CA SER A 40 1.46 2.31 9.32
C SER A 40 1.25 2.35 7.82
N ALA A 41 2.23 1.92 7.05
CA ALA A 41 2.06 1.79 5.61
C ALA A 41 0.78 0.99 5.38
N ALA A 42 -0.16 1.55 4.63
CA ALA A 42 -1.49 0.97 4.48
C ALA A 42 -1.54 -0.07 3.35
N ASN A 43 -0.42 -0.68 2.99
CA ASN A 43 -0.32 -1.77 2.03
C ASN A 43 -0.38 -3.14 2.71
N ASP A 44 -0.71 -4.17 1.95
CA ASP A 44 -0.48 -5.55 2.34
C ASP A 44 0.96 -5.72 2.79
N THR A 45 1.17 -6.43 3.90
CA THR A 45 2.49 -6.43 4.55
C THR A 45 2.88 -7.82 5.02
N ILE A 46 4.05 -8.29 4.61
CA ILE A 46 4.70 -9.49 5.12
C ILE A 46 5.65 -9.09 6.25
N PHE A 47 5.52 -9.71 7.42
CA PHE A 47 6.38 -9.45 8.59
C PHE A 47 7.46 -10.51 8.81
N SER A 48 7.16 -11.74 8.39
CA SER A 48 8.05 -12.87 8.57
C SER A 48 8.82 -13.19 7.28
N ASN A 49 10.12 -13.44 7.39
CA ASN A 49 10.93 -13.91 6.27
C ASN A 49 10.64 -15.37 5.85
N LYS A 50 9.73 -16.04 6.57
CA LYS A 50 9.23 -17.38 6.23
C LYS A 50 8.10 -17.34 5.20
N VAL A 51 7.57 -16.16 4.88
CA VAL A 51 6.43 -16.00 3.98
C VAL A 51 6.84 -15.14 2.79
N ASN A 52 6.35 -15.49 1.61
CA ASN A 52 6.58 -14.75 0.37
C ASN A 52 5.32 -14.75 -0.51
N THR A 53 5.34 -13.99 -1.58
CA THR A 53 4.32 -14.00 -2.68
C THR A 53 2.89 -13.79 -2.18
N LEU A 54 2.67 -12.77 -1.32
CA LEU A 54 1.32 -12.42 -0.87
C LEU A 54 0.52 -11.80 -2.02
N GLN A 55 -0.61 -12.42 -2.37
CA GLN A 55 -1.58 -11.94 -3.34
C GLN A 55 -2.94 -11.73 -2.66
N VAL A 56 -3.57 -10.59 -2.94
CA VAL A 56 -4.90 -10.22 -2.44
C VAL A 56 -5.74 -9.79 -3.64
N THR A 57 -6.65 -10.64 -4.08
CA THR A 57 -7.41 -10.45 -5.33
C THR A 57 -8.91 -10.54 -5.10
N VAL A 58 -9.69 -9.99 -6.01
CA VAL A 58 -11.15 -10.15 -6.06
C VAL A 58 -11.49 -10.85 -7.36
N ASP A 59 -12.15 -12.02 -7.28
CA ASP A 59 -12.57 -12.79 -8.44
C ASP A 59 -11.40 -13.04 -9.43
N ASP A 60 -10.19 -13.27 -8.91
CA ASP A 60 -8.92 -13.49 -9.65
C ASP A 60 -8.47 -12.29 -10.52
N ASP A 61 -8.98 -11.09 -10.27
CA ASP A 61 -8.54 -9.86 -10.94
C ASP A 61 -7.31 -9.26 -10.24
N PHE A 62 -6.12 -9.50 -10.79
CA PHE A 62 -4.84 -8.97 -10.28
C PHE A 62 -4.62 -7.48 -10.59
N LEU A 63 -5.44 -6.92 -11.49
CA LEU A 63 -5.28 -5.53 -11.94
C LEU A 63 -6.11 -4.55 -11.12
N SER A 64 -7.17 -5.02 -10.48
CA SER A 64 -8.09 -4.18 -9.70
C SER A 64 -7.76 -4.21 -8.21
N PRO A 65 -8.03 -3.13 -7.47
CA PRO A 65 -7.86 -3.12 -6.02
C PRO A 65 -8.85 -4.07 -5.34
N ALA A 66 -8.47 -4.60 -4.18
CA ALA A 66 -9.30 -5.50 -3.39
C ALA A 66 -10.51 -4.76 -2.76
N VAL A 67 -11.50 -4.47 -3.59
CA VAL A 67 -12.77 -3.81 -3.21
C VAL A 67 -13.94 -4.65 -3.68
N ILE A 68 -14.77 -5.12 -2.74
CA ILE A 68 -16.00 -5.85 -3.04
C ILE A 68 -17.23 -5.01 -2.71
N ALA A 69 -18.31 -5.19 -3.48
CA ALA A 69 -19.59 -4.54 -3.17
C ALA A 69 -20.34 -5.36 -2.13
N MET A 70 -20.95 -4.66 -1.16
CA MET A 70 -21.74 -5.29 -0.11
C MET A 70 -22.91 -6.09 -0.73
N GLY A 71 -23.00 -7.36 -0.38
CA GLY A 71 -24.06 -8.25 -0.88
C GLY A 71 -23.92 -8.69 -2.35
N SER A 72 -22.81 -8.45 -3.01
CA SER A 72 -22.59 -8.86 -4.41
C SER A 72 -22.33 -10.36 -4.60
N GLY A 73 -21.93 -11.05 -3.54
CA GLY A 73 -21.45 -12.44 -3.63
C GLY A 73 -19.99 -12.59 -4.05
N GLN A 74 -19.28 -11.47 -4.30
CA GLN A 74 -17.84 -11.45 -4.57
C GLN A 74 -17.05 -11.89 -3.34
N THR A 75 -15.88 -12.48 -3.57
CA THR A 75 -14.93 -12.87 -2.52
C THR A 75 -13.58 -12.23 -2.76
N VAL A 76 -12.86 -11.98 -1.67
CA VAL A 76 -11.44 -11.62 -1.67
C VAL A 76 -10.65 -12.89 -1.43
N SER A 77 -9.80 -13.28 -2.36
CA SER A 77 -8.82 -14.37 -2.21
C SER A 77 -7.54 -13.82 -1.61
N ILE A 78 -7.02 -14.52 -0.61
CA ILE A 78 -5.72 -14.26 0.01
C ILE A 78 -4.86 -15.49 -0.18
N GLU A 79 -3.74 -15.33 -0.86
CA GLU A 79 -2.84 -16.40 -1.25
C GLU A 79 -1.41 -16.02 -0.92
N PHE A 80 -0.63 -16.96 -0.39
CA PHE A 80 0.77 -16.74 -0.05
C PHE A 80 1.52 -18.06 0.10
N ASP A 81 2.84 -18.00 0.03
CA ASP A 81 3.71 -19.16 0.20
C ASP A 81 4.45 -19.11 1.55
N GLU A 82 4.40 -20.20 2.30
CA GLU A 82 5.31 -20.45 3.43
C GLU A 82 6.53 -21.21 2.90
N MET A 83 7.73 -20.69 3.19
CA MET A 83 8.98 -21.08 2.52
C MET A 83 9.58 -22.38 3.07
N SER A 84 8.72 -23.40 3.25
CA SER A 84 9.12 -24.77 3.59
C SER A 84 8.09 -25.77 3.09
N HIS A 85 8.40 -27.08 3.15
CA HIS A 85 7.42 -28.16 2.93
C HIS A 85 6.77 -28.64 4.25
N ASP A 86 7.01 -27.96 5.35
CA ASP A 86 6.41 -28.29 6.64
C ASP A 86 5.07 -27.57 6.75
N SER A 87 3.96 -28.29 6.57
CA SER A 87 2.64 -27.72 6.75
C SER A 87 2.49 -27.21 8.19
N ARG A 88 2.20 -25.92 8.32
CA ARG A 88 1.98 -25.27 9.61
C ARG A 88 0.49 -25.04 9.84
N ARG A 89 0.07 -25.09 11.09
CA ARG A 89 -1.26 -24.64 11.45
C ARG A 89 -1.29 -23.12 11.48
N LEU A 90 -1.89 -22.51 10.47
CA LEU A 90 -2.04 -21.06 10.35
C LEU A 90 -3.48 -20.65 10.64
N THR A 91 -3.63 -19.50 11.29
CA THR A 91 -4.94 -18.91 11.61
C THR A 91 -5.01 -17.48 11.07
N TYR A 92 -6.21 -17.00 10.76
CA TYR A 92 -6.43 -15.61 10.37
C TYR A 92 -7.43 -14.93 11.29
N HIS A 93 -7.14 -13.66 11.60
CA HIS A 93 -7.99 -12.74 12.35
C HIS A 93 -8.42 -11.58 11.48
N ILE A 94 -9.67 -11.13 11.61
CA ILE A 94 -10.26 -10.05 10.82
C ILE A 94 -10.59 -8.88 11.74
N ASP A 95 -10.06 -7.70 11.43
CA ASP A 95 -10.39 -6.42 12.06
C ASP A 95 -11.19 -5.53 11.10
N HIS A 96 -12.20 -4.83 11.64
CA HIS A 96 -12.76 -3.65 10.94
C HIS A 96 -11.90 -2.43 11.24
N CYS A 97 -11.55 -1.65 10.21
CA CYS A 97 -10.64 -0.51 10.32
C CYS A 97 -11.29 0.81 9.89
N ASN A 98 -10.79 1.90 10.45
CA ASN A 98 -11.03 3.26 10.02
C ASN A 98 -10.40 3.53 8.63
N PRO A 99 -10.72 4.67 7.96
CA PRO A 99 -10.12 5.03 6.68
C PRO A 99 -8.59 5.11 6.67
N ASP A 100 -7.96 5.35 7.82
CA ASP A 100 -6.51 5.38 8.04
C ASP A 100 -5.92 4.02 8.44
N TRP A 101 -6.69 2.94 8.33
CA TRP A 101 -6.33 1.57 8.70
C TRP A 101 -6.11 1.31 10.20
N THR A 102 -6.37 2.25 11.07
CA THR A 102 -6.44 1.96 12.52
C THR A 102 -7.66 1.10 12.83
N THR A 103 -7.54 0.13 13.74
CA THR A 103 -8.69 -0.70 14.16
C THR A 103 -9.79 0.18 14.73
N THR A 104 -11.05 -0.09 14.36
CA THR A 104 -12.23 0.64 14.85
C THR A 104 -12.55 0.22 16.28
N GLY A 105 -11.93 0.89 17.27
CA GLY A 105 -12.00 0.51 18.68
C GLY A 105 -13.40 0.62 19.34
N GLU A 106 -14.36 1.26 18.68
CA GLU A 106 -15.74 1.39 19.17
C GLU A 106 -16.66 0.23 18.76
N LEU A 107 -16.17 -0.69 17.91
CA LEU A 107 -16.90 -1.88 17.45
C LEU A 107 -16.41 -3.13 18.17
N THR A 108 -17.33 -4.02 18.49
CA THR A 108 -17.03 -5.40 18.87
C THR A 108 -17.06 -6.30 17.62
N GLU A 109 -16.42 -7.46 17.67
CA GLU A 109 -16.41 -8.40 16.52
C GLU A 109 -17.82 -8.73 16.04
N SER A 110 -18.75 -8.96 16.95
CA SER A 110 -20.15 -9.25 16.63
C SER A 110 -20.91 -8.09 15.94
N ASP A 111 -20.39 -6.86 15.99
CA ASP A 111 -20.96 -5.73 15.27
C ASP A 111 -20.67 -5.83 13.76
N TYR A 112 -19.46 -6.25 13.37
CA TYR A 112 -19.01 -6.24 11.98
C TYR A 112 -18.85 -7.62 11.35
N LEU A 113 -18.79 -8.69 12.15
CA LEU A 113 -18.61 -10.07 11.70
C LEU A 113 -19.81 -10.94 12.09
N GLU A 114 -20.26 -11.78 11.17
CA GLU A 114 -21.16 -12.89 11.40
C GLU A 114 -20.34 -14.20 11.32
N GLY A 115 -20.45 -15.06 12.33
CA GLY A 115 -19.66 -16.27 12.46
C GLY A 115 -18.52 -16.12 13.47
N PHE A 116 -17.40 -16.77 13.20
CA PHE A 116 -16.25 -16.82 14.12
C PHE A 116 -15.06 -16.06 13.53
N ASN A 117 -14.27 -15.48 14.42
CA ASN A 117 -12.93 -14.96 14.12
C ASN A 117 -11.87 -16.02 14.47
N ASP A 118 -10.59 -15.77 14.17
CA ASP A 118 -9.48 -16.71 14.44
C ASP A 118 -9.66 -18.08 13.76
N ASN A 119 -10.06 -18.07 12.50
CA ASN A 119 -10.29 -19.29 11.73
C ASN A 119 -8.98 -19.91 11.22
N VAL A 120 -8.91 -21.24 11.22
CA VAL A 120 -7.79 -22.00 10.64
C VAL A 120 -7.82 -21.94 9.12
N ILE A 121 -6.66 -21.81 8.50
CA ILE A 121 -6.47 -21.94 7.03
C ILE A 121 -6.24 -23.42 6.75
N ASP A 122 -7.24 -24.08 6.14
CA ASP A 122 -7.22 -25.52 5.87
C ASP A 122 -6.84 -25.86 4.42
N ASP A 123 -6.86 -24.87 3.52
CA ASP A 123 -6.52 -25.06 2.12
C ASP A 123 -5.05 -24.70 1.91
N TYR A 124 -4.22 -25.73 1.79
CA TYR A 124 -2.78 -25.60 1.53
C TYR A 124 -2.26 -26.81 0.74
N GLU A 125 -1.25 -26.56 -0.08
CA GLU A 125 -0.61 -27.56 -0.90
C GLU A 125 0.91 -27.35 -0.96
N ASN A 126 1.70 -28.44 -0.95
CA ASN A 126 3.14 -28.37 -1.11
C ASN A 126 3.53 -28.15 -2.57
N SER A 127 4.58 -27.38 -2.80
CA SER A 127 5.13 -27.18 -4.14
C SER A 127 5.61 -28.50 -4.78
N ILE A 128 5.47 -28.59 -6.10
CA ILE A 128 5.77 -29.79 -6.88
C ILE A 128 6.88 -29.48 -7.90
N ASN A 129 7.94 -30.27 -7.90
CA ASN A 129 9.07 -30.17 -8.82
C ASN A 129 9.79 -28.81 -8.81
N THR A 130 9.79 -28.11 -7.67
CA THR A 130 10.48 -26.84 -7.48
C THR A 130 11.86 -27.04 -6.85
N THR A 131 12.80 -26.17 -7.17
CA THR A 131 14.15 -26.17 -6.57
C THR A 131 14.15 -25.52 -5.19
N VAL A 132 13.25 -24.56 -4.96
CA VAL A 132 13.01 -23.95 -3.67
C VAL A 132 11.68 -24.50 -3.14
N PRO A 133 11.67 -25.29 -2.05
CA PRO A 133 10.45 -25.85 -1.51
C PRO A 133 9.62 -24.77 -0.78
N TYR A 134 8.29 -24.82 -0.95
CA TYR A 134 7.33 -23.99 -0.22
C TYR A 134 6.01 -24.72 -0.06
N THR A 135 5.17 -24.26 0.86
CA THR A 135 3.78 -24.65 1.01
C THR A 135 2.90 -23.46 0.63
N HIS A 136 2.04 -23.62 -0.37
CA HIS A 136 1.07 -22.62 -0.80
C HIS A 136 -0.16 -22.67 0.09
N TYR A 137 -0.59 -21.55 0.65
CA TYR A 137 -1.79 -21.36 1.45
C TYR A 137 -2.76 -20.42 0.75
N ARG A 138 -4.05 -20.77 0.77
CA ARG A 138 -5.09 -19.90 0.22
C ARG A 138 -6.38 -19.96 1.06
N PHE A 139 -7.10 -18.88 1.08
CA PHE A 139 -8.45 -18.78 1.63
C PHE A 139 -9.19 -17.57 1.07
N ALA A 140 -10.52 -17.63 1.05
CA ALA A 140 -11.36 -16.56 0.56
C ALA A 140 -12.29 -16.00 1.64
N ILE A 141 -12.60 -14.70 1.56
CA ILE A 141 -13.49 -13.98 2.46
C ILE A 141 -14.51 -13.19 1.62
N PRO A 142 -15.83 -13.23 1.92
CA PRO A 142 -16.51 -14.05 2.95
C PRO A 142 -16.51 -15.53 2.61
N ASN A 143 -16.68 -16.37 3.65
CA ASN A 143 -16.82 -17.81 3.51
C ASN A 143 -17.90 -18.35 4.47
N ASP A 144 -18.03 -19.68 4.55
CA ASP A 144 -19.04 -20.31 5.42
C ASP A 144 -18.79 -20.11 6.91
N ARG A 145 -17.56 -19.76 7.32
CA ARG A 145 -17.16 -19.55 8.71
C ARG A 145 -17.35 -18.12 9.18
N CYS A 146 -17.21 -17.15 8.26
CA CYS A 146 -17.34 -15.73 8.60
C CYS A 146 -17.80 -14.88 7.41
N ARG A 147 -18.66 -13.88 7.73
CA ARG A 147 -19.19 -12.90 6.76
C ARG A 147 -19.17 -11.51 7.37
N MET A 148 -18.80 -10.52 6.59
CA MET A 148 -18.80 -9.13 7.03
C MET A 148 -20.20 -8.53 6.93
N LYS A 149 -20.59 -7.77 7.96
CA LYS A 149 -21.90 -7.14 8.12
C LYS A 149 -21.91 -5.65 7.78
N LEU A 150 -20.74 -5.01 7.76
CA LEU A 150 -20.59 -3.58 7.61
C LEU A 150 -19.75 -3.24 6.38
N SER A 151 -19.97 -2.08 5.79
CA SER A 151 -19.06 -1.49 4.79
C SER A 151 -17.91 -0.78 5.49
N GLY A 152 -16.75 -0.71 4.84
CA GLY A 152 -15.54 -0.07 5.39
C GLY A 152 -14.27 -0.78 4.99
N ASN A 153 -13.21 -0.52 5.73
CA ASN A 153 -11.91 -1.18 5.57
C ASN A 153 -11.83 -2.42 6.47
N TYR A 154 -11.21 -3.46 5.95
CA TYR A 154 -10.95 -4.70 6.67
C TYR A 154 -9.50 -5.10 6.55
N ARG A 155 -8.90 -5.47 7.67
CA ARG A 155 -7.56 -6.02 7.77
C ARG A 155 -7.64 -7.45 8.22
N ILE A 156 -6.95 -8.34 7.51
CA ILE A 156 -6.77 -9.74 7.87
C ILE A 156 -5.33 -9.89 8.33
N THR A 157 -5.13 -10.44 9.52
CA THR A 157 -3.80 -10.78 10.04
C THR A 157 -3.67 -12.29 10.12
N VAL A 158 -2.63 -12.84 9.51
CA VAL A 158 -2.33 -14.27 9.58
C VAL A 158 -1.26 -14.52 10.64
N PHE A 159 -1.51 -15.52 11.45
CA PHE A 159 -0.64 -15.97 12.55
C PHE A 159 -0.25 -17.44 12.39
N ASP A 160 0.95 -17.77 12.81
CA ASP A 160 1.33 -19.14 13.11
C ASP A 160 0.71 -19.52 14.47
N ASP A 161 -0.18 -20.51 14.49
CA ASP A 161 -0.99 -20.87 15.67
C ASP A 161 -0.13 -21.42 16.81
N ASP A 162 0.98 -22.10 16.49
CA ASP A 162 1.86 -22.72 17.49
C ASP A 162 2.76 -21.69 18.20
N SER A 163 3.30 -20.73 17.44
CA SER A 163 4.24 -19.72 17.96
C SER A 163 3.57 -18.40 18.33
N GLY A 164 2.39 -18.10 17.80
CA GLY A 164 1.74 -16.79 17.89
C GLY A 164 2.44 -15.71 17.05
N GLU A 165 3.38 -16.10 16.17
CA GLU A 165 4.08 -15.17 15.28
C GLU A 165 3.11 -14.55 14.27
N ARG A 166 3.10 -13.22 14.15
CA ARG A 166 2.39 -12.53 13.09
C ARG A 166 3.17 -12.66 11.79
N LEU A 167 2.57 -13.30 10.78
CA LEU A 167 3.23 -13.59 9.52
C LEU A 167 3.00 -12.49 8.49
N LEU A 168 1.75 -12.12 8.26
CA LEU A 168 1.36 -11.12 7.26
C LEU A 168 0.07 -10.38 7.64
N GLU A 169 -0.17 -9.25 6.97
CA GLU A 169 -1.45 -8.54 6.92
C GLU A 169 -1.89 -8.36 5.46
N ALA A 170 -3.13 -8.74 5.18
CA ALA A 170 -3.84 -8.47 3.93
C ALA A 170 -4.96 -7.45 4.17
N ARG A 171 -5.28 -6.62 3.16
CA ARG A 171 -6.22 -5.51 3.30
C ARG A 171 -7.20 -5.47 2.15
N PHE A 172 -8.47 -5.27 2.47
CA PHE A 172 -9.52 -5.11 1.47
C PHE A 172 -10.59 -4.14 1.94
N ARG A 173 -11.49 -3.78 1.04
CA ARG A 173 -12.58 -2.86 1.34
C ARG A 173 -13.92 -3.43 0.92
N ILE A 174 -14.97 -3.08 1.68
CA ILE A 174 -16.36 -3.40 1.33
C ILE A 174 -17.10 -2.10 1.13
N VAL A 175 -17.61 -1.88 -0.08
CA VAL A 175 -18.39 -0.67 -0.43
C VAL A 175 -19.89 -0.95 -0.42
N ASP A 176 -20.65 -0.10 0.27
CA ASP A 176 -22.11 -0.01 0.17
C ASP A 176 -22.47 1.24 -0.65
N GLN A 177 -22.56 1.09 -1.97
CA GLN A 177 -22.64 2.19 -2.93
C GLN A 177 -23.90 3.04 -2.76
N LYS A 178 -23.79 4.16 -2.06
CA LYS A 178 -24.89 5.11 -1.76
C LYS A 178 -24.67 6.51 -2.35
N THR A 179 -23.52 6.72 -3.02
CA THR A 179 -23.16 8.02 -3.60
C THR A 179 -23.05 7.94 -5.11
N ASP A 180 -23.28 9.08 -5.77
CA ASP A 180 -23.05 9.25 -7.20
C ASP A 180 -21.73 10.00 -7.38
N LEU A 181 -20.65 9.28 -7.78
CA LEU A 181 -19.31 9.82 -7.94
C LEU A 181 -18.95 9.90 -9.42
N SER A 182 -18.59 11.09 -9.90
CA SER A 182 -18.07 11.33 -11.24
C SER A 182 -16.62 11.80 -11.17
N LEU A 183 -15.76 11.25 -12.02
CA LEU A 183 -14.33 11.55 -12.09
C LEU A 183 -14.00 12.04 -13.50
N ASN A 184 -13.13 13.03 -13.59
CA ASN A 184 -12.55 13.50 -14.85
C ASN A 184 -11.08 13.83 -14.65
N MET A 185 -10.22 13.43 -15.60
CA MET A 185 -8.80 13.71 -15.59
C MET A 185 -8.42 14.63 -16.73
N THR A 186 -7.50 15.55 -16.49
CA THR A 186 -6.95 16.44 -17.48
C THR A 186 -5.44 16.59 -17.34
N THR A 187 -4.76 16.77 -18.47
CA THR A 187 -3.32 17.12 -18.53
C THR A 187 -3.08 18.62 -18.68
N ASN A 188 -4.15 19.39 -18.89
CA ASN A 188 -4.13 20.84 -18.75
C ASN A 188 -4.36 21.18 -17.28
N THR A 189 -3.30 21.13 -16.50
CA THR A 189 -3.35 21.28 -15.05
C THR A 189 -3.19 22.74 -14.61
N ASP A 190 -3.50 23.04 -13.35
CA ASP A 190 -3.33 24.39 -12.78
C ASP A 190 -1.86 24.79 -12.52
N ILE A 191 -0.89 23.92 -12.84
CA ILE A 191 0.55 24.18 -12.69
C ILE A 191 1.34 24.05 -13.99
N ASP A 192 0.91 23.20 -14.91
CA ASP A 192 1.50 23.05 -16.23
C ASP A 192 0.45 22.56 -17.25
N VAL A 193 0.78 22.64 -18.53
CA VAL A 193 -0.08 22.21 -19.64
C VAL A 193 0.66 21.16 -20.44
N ASN A 194 0.14 19.93 -20.43
CA ASN A 194 0.67 18.81 -21.21
C ASN A 194 2.20 18.63 -21.02
N LYS A 195 2.66 18.54 -19.75
CA LYS A 195 4.08 18.30 -19.43
C LYS A 195 4.28 17.05 -18.59
N SER A 196 4.09 17.18 -17.29
CA SER A 196 4.48 16.13 -16.37
C SER A 196 3.40 15.78 -15.33
N HIS A 197 2.24 16.46 -15.38
CA HIS A 197 1.21 16.27 -14.38
C HIS A 197 -0.14 15.92 -14.97
N GLN A 198 -0.95 15.27 -14.15
CA GLN A 198 -2.33 14.92 -14.38
C GLN A 198 -3.17 15.47 -13.23
N GLN A 199 -4.29 16.13 -13.51
CA GLN A 199 -5.16 16.73 -12.49
C GLN A 199 -6.53 16.08 -12.50
N LEU A 200 -6.91 15.54 -11.33
CA LEU A 200 -8.23 14.97 -11.11
C LEU A 200 -9.22 16.07 -10.72
N SER A 201 -10.37 16.07 -11.37
CA SER A 201 -11.57 16.73 -10.87
C SER A 201 -12.64 15.69 -10.58
N MET A 202 -13.44 15.92 -9.53
CA MET A 202 -14.48 14.99 -9.14
C MET A 202 -15.72 15.72 -8.60
N THR A 203 -16.89 15.09 -8.78
CA THR A 203 -18.15 15.53 -8.19
C THR A 203 -18.75 14.38 -7.42
N LEU A 204 -19.24 14.66 -6.22
CA LEU A 204 -19.88 13.71 -5.32
C LEU A 204 -21.32 14.14 -5.07
N GLY A 205 -22.28 13.37 -5.56
CA GLY A 205 -23.70 13.48 -5.23
C GLY A 205 -24.05 12.54 -4.08
N TYR A 206 -24.75 13.04 -3.07
CA TYR A 206 -25.10 12.25 -1.88
C TYR A 206 -26.59 12.29 -1.51
N ARG A 207 -27.48 12.40 -2.50
CA ARG A 207 -28.94 12.49 -2.29
C ARG A 207 -29.54 11.32 -1.51
N LYS A 208 -28.87 10.18 -1.48
CA LYS A 208 -29.28 8.96 -0.75
C LYS A 208 -28.82 8.94 0.71
N LEU A 209 -28.07 9.95 1.14
CA LEU A 209 -27.53 10.07 2.49
C LEU A 209 -28.11 11.31 3.19
N ASN A 210 -28.39 11.17 4.47
CA ASN A 210 -28.78 12.30 5.32
C ASN A 210 -27.53 12.94 5.89
N ILE A 211 -26.94 13.89 5.17
CA ILE A 211 -25.74 14.61 5.57
C ILE A 211 -26.13 15.95 6.17
N THR A 212 -25.68 16.20 7.38
CA THR A 212 -25.94 17.45 8.12
C THR A 212 -24.75 18.40 7.98
N ASN A 213 -23.54 17.87 8.16
CA ASN A 213 -22.29 18.61 8.04
C ASN A 213 -21.30 17.83 7.17
N PRO A 214 -21.23 18.11 5.84
CA PRO A 214 -20.33 17.38 4.94
C PRO A 214 -18.85 17.44 5.34
N ASP A 215 -18.40 18.50 6.02
CA ASP A 215 -17.00 18.66 6.42
C ASP A 215 -16.55 17.71 7.52
N GLU A 216 -17.49 17.25 8.34
CA GLU A 216 -17.22 16.33 9.45
C GLU A 216 -17.66 14.90 9.13
N GLU A 217 -18.69 14.75 8.29
CA GLU A 217 -19.36 13.47 8.02
C GLU A 217 -18.83 12.77 6.77
N ILE A 218 -18.19 13.50 5.83
CA ILE A 218 -17.63 12.96 4.59
C ILE A 218 -16.11 13.03 4.62
N LEU A 219 -15.46 11.91 4.29
CA LEU A 219 -14.02 11.82 4.10
C LEU A 219 -13.74 11.16 2.75
N THR A 220 -12.83 11.74 1.97
CA THR A 220 -12.43 11.19 0.68
C THR A 220 -10.95 10.77 0.67
N ILE A 221 -10.66 9.67 0.01
CA ILE A 221 -9.29 9.22 -0.27
C ILE A 221 -9.15 9.05 -1.77
N VAL A 222 -8.06 9.59 -2.34
CA VAL A 222 -7.72 9.44 -3.75
C VAL A 222 -6.33 8.82 -3.85
N THR A 223 -6.21 7.74 -4.64
CA THR A 223 -4.92 7.09 -4.93
C THR A 223 -4.67 7.06 -6.44
N GLN A 224 -3.42 7.02 -6.83
CA GLN A 224 -2.93 6.75 -8.19
C GLN A 224 -2.19 5.41 -8.17
N ASN A 225 -2.62 4.45 -9.00
CA ASN A 225 -2.07 3.10 -9.09
C ASN A 225 -2.05 2.34 -7.75
N GLU A 226 -3.04 2.63 -6.88
CA GLU A 226 -3.14 2.09 -5.51
C GLU A 226 -1.98 2.45 -4.57
N ARG A 227 -1.10 3.35 -4.99
CA ARG A 227 0.04 3.80 -4.20
C ARG A 227 -0.40 4.71 -3.06
N GLU A 228 0.08 4.42 -1.86
CA GLU A 228 -0.27 5.19 -0.66
C GLU A 228 0.72 6.32 -0.37
N ASP A 229 1.95 6.20 -0.87
CA ASP A 229 2.94 7.25 -0.73
C ASP A 229 2.51 8.57 -1.40
N ASN A 230 1.74 8.48 -2.49
CA ASN A 230 1.18 9.65 -3.18
C ASN A 230 -0.32 9.88 -2.91
N MET A 231 -0.93 9.13 -1.98
CA MET A 231 -2.33 9.25 -1.60
C MET A 231 -2.72 10.67 -1.18
N ARG A 232 -3.91 11.10 -1.57
CA ARG A 232 -4.55 12.34 -1.14
C ARG A 232 -5.66 12.02 -0.14
N PHE A 233 -5.46 12.43 1.10
CA PHE A 233 -6.36 12.13 2.20
C PHE A 233 -7.20 13.35 2.55
N ASN A 234 -8.52 13.25 2.47
CA ASN A 234 -9.52 14.24 2.86
C ASN A 234 -9.26 15.64 2.28
N VAL A 235 -9.03 15.72 0.96
CA VAL A 235 -8.82 16.98 0.25
C VAL A 235 -10.05 17.87 0.36
N ARG A 236 -9.85 19.15 0.72
CA ARG A 236 -10.96 20.10 0.86
C ARG A 236 -11.63 20.36 -0.49
N PRO A 237 -12.97 20.29 -0.57
CA PRO A 237 -13.69 20.60 -1.79
C PRO A 237 -13.60 22.08 -2.16
N THR A 238 -13.71 22.37 -3.46
CA THR A 238 -13.76 23.75 -3.98
C THR A 238 -15.14 24.36 -3.92
N MET A 239 -16.17 23.52 -4.06
CA MET A 239 -17.58 23.98 -4.02
C MET A 239 -18.47 22.96 -3.28
N ARG A 240 -19.49 23.48 -2.61
CA ARG A 240 -20.54 22.70 -1.95
C ARG A 240 -21.90 23.26 -2.32
N ASN A 241 -22.87 22.38 -2.46
CA ASN A 241 -24.28 22.73 -2.63
C ASN A 241 -25.16 21.76 -1.81
N ALA A 242 -26.46 21.99 -1.81
CA ALA A 242 -27.40 21.17 -1.01
C ALA A 242 -27.44 19.67 -1.38
N PHE A 243 -26.87 19.27 -2.52
CA PHE A 243 -26.99 17.90 -3.05
C PHE A 243 -25.65 17.23 -3.34
N GLY A 244 -24.55 17.98 -3.20
CA GLY A 244 -23.25 17.44 -3.55
C GLY A 244 -22.09 18.36 -3.26
N ILE A 245 -20.90 17.82 -3.51
CA ILE A 245 -19.60 18.45 -3.32
C ILE A 245 -18.82 18.33 -4.62
N GLU A 246 -17.98 19.34 -4.92
CA GLU A 246 -17.15 19.37 -6.12
C GLU A 246 -15.70 19.72 -5.79
N TRP A 247 -14.79 19.08 -6.47
CA TRP A 247 -13.35 19.36 -6.50
C TRP A 247 -12.97 19.65 -7.95
N SER A 248 -13.00 20.91 -8.34
CA SER A 248 -12.54 21.44 -9.62
C SER A 248 -11.42 22.42 -9.37
N HIS A 249 -10.42 22.47 -10.27
CA HIS A 249 -9.26 23.35 -10.11
C HIS A 249 -8.59 23.23 -8.73
N ASN A 250 -8.51 22.02 -8.21
CA ASN A 250 -7.92 21.76 -6.90
C ASN A 250 -6.48 21.26 -7.06
N ARG A 251 -5.51 22.10 -6.64
CA ARG A 251 -4.08 21.78 -6.78
C ARG A 251 -3.63 20.59 -5.93
N GLU A 252 -4.34 20.25 -4.87
CA GLU A 252 -4.05 19.06 -4.07
C GLU A 252 -4.38 17.77 -4.80
N LEU A 253 -5.19 17.82 -5.87
CA LEU A 253 -5.53 16.69 -6.75
C LEU A 253 -4.68 16.64 -8.03
N ILE A 254 -3.52 17.31 -8.03
CA ILE A 254 -2.53 17.17 -9.07
C ILE A 254 -1.55 16.06 -8.69
N PHE A 255 -1.32 15.15 -9.62
CA PHE A 255 -0.41 14.02 -9.49
C PHE A 255 0.70 14.15 -10.55
N ASN A 256 1.88 13.65 -10.23
CA ASN A 256 2.87 13.39 -11.25
C ASN A 256 2.32 12.32 -12.22
N GLY A 257 2.54 12.48 -13.50
CA GLY A 257 2.19 11.45 -14.49
C GLY A 257 3.02 10.18 -14.28
N GLY A 258 4.29 10.35 -13.91
CA GLY A 258 5.23 9.24 -13.86
C GLY A 258 5.61 8.75 -15.24
N ASN A 259 5.89 7.46 -15.35
CA ASN A 259 6.10 6.78 -16.63
C ASN A 259 5.49 5.38 -16.53
N GLU A 260 5.31 4.72 -17.67
CA GLU A 260 4.88 3.32 -17.72
C GLU A 260 5.82 2.46 -16.89
N TYR A 261 5.28 1.52 -16.11
CA TYR A 261 6.09 0.61 -15.31
C TYR A 261 6.96 -0.26 -16.21
N ARG A 262 8.16 -0.59 -15.76
CA ARG A 262 8.99 -1.62 -16.38
C ARG A 262 8.37 -2.98 -16.11
N LYS A 263 8.62 -3.94 -16.98
CA LYS A 263 8.04 -5.29 -16.87
C LYS A 263 8.97 -6.37 -17.37
N PHE A 264 8.79 -7.56 -16.84
CA PHE A 264 9.40 -8.79 -17.35
C PHE A 264 8.54 -10.01 -16.99
N GLU A 265 8.87 -11.13 -17.61
CA GLU A 265 8.30 -12.44 -17.27
C GLU A 265 9.41 -13.48 -17.08
N THR A 266 9.28 -14.31 -16.05
CA THR A 266 10.13 -15.48 -15.80
C THR A 266 9.33 -16.77 -16.00
N LEU A 267 8.90 -17.04 -17.24
CA LEU A 267 8.06 -18.20 -17.52
C LEU A 267 8.84 -19.53 -17.57
N SER A 268 10.12 -19.48 -17.92
CA SER A 268 10.99 -20.65 -18.05
C SER A 268 12.25 -20.49 -17.21
N LEU A 269 12.71 -21.60 -16.64
CA LEU A 269 14.00 -21.67 -15.95
C LEU A 269 15.17 -22.05 -16.88
N SER A 270 14.88 -22.44 -18.12
CA SER A 270 15.86 -22.92 -19.08
C SER A 270 16.23 -21.91 -20.17
N HIS A 271 15.40 -20.89 -20.39
CA HIS A 271 15.64 -19.87 -21.41
C HIS A 271 14.97 -18.54 -21.04
N PRO A 272 15.54 -17.41 -21.47
CA PRO A 272 14.94 -16.09 -21.27
C PRO A 272 13.57 -15.94 -21.91
N THR A 273 12.70 -15.20 -21.25
CA THR A 273 11.39 -14.80 -21.74
C THR A 273 11.27 -13.27 -21.77
N MET A 274 10.09 -12.71 -21.94
CA MET A 274 9.90 -11.26 -22.10
C MET A 274 10.65 -10.44 -21.04
N GLY A 275 11.48 -9.51 -21.47
CA GLY A 275 12.19 -8.59 -20.58
C GLY A 275 13.37 -9.19 -19.82
N ILE A 276 13.70 -10.47 -20.03
CA ILE A 276 14.83 -11.17 -19.42
C ILE A 276 15.95 -11.31 -20.46
N GLU A 277 17.15 -10.91 -20.07
CA GLU A 277 18.37 -11.04 -20.88
C GLU A 277 19.01 -12.43 -20.72
N GLU A 278 19.05 -12.94 -19.49
CA GLU A 278 19.73 -14.19 -19.15
C GLU A 278 19.02 -14.96 -18.04
N ILE A 279 19.02 -16.29 -18.14
CA ILE A 279 18.71 -17.21 -17.04
C ILE A 279 19.96 -18.09 -16.82
N SER A 280 20.41 -18.21 -15.58
CA SER A 280 21.55 -19.05 -15.21
C SER A 280 21.29 -19.84 -13.94
N TRP A 281 22.05 -20.93 -13.77
CA TRP A 281 22.05 -21.76 -12.57
C TRP A 281 23.39 -21.63 -11.85
N ASP A 282 23.38 -21.21 -10.58
CA ASP A 282 24.60 -20.99 -9.78
C ASP A 282 25.08 -22.23 -9.01
N GLY A 283 24.44 -23.38 -9.21
CA GLY A 283 24.68 -24.62 -8.48
C GLY A 283 23.70 -24.87 -7.33
N THR A 284 22.91 -23.84 -6.96
CA THR A 284 21.95 -23.90 -5.85
C THR A 284 20.60 -23.30 -6.24
N HIS A 285 20.61 -22.20 -6.99
CA HIS A 285 19.40 -21.46 -7.38
C HIS A 285 19.47 -21.00 -8.83
N TYR A 286 18.32 -20.86 -9.45
CA TYR A 286 18.19 -20.13 -10.70
C TYR A 286 18.32 -18.62 -10.46
N ASN A 287 18.95 -17.96 -11.43
CA ASN A 287 19.11 -16.51 -11.46
C ASN A 287 18.56 -15.98 -12.79
N ALA A 288 17.68 -14.99 -12.72
CA ALA A 288 17.19 -14.25 -13.87
C ALA A 288 17.79 -12.84 -13.87
N PHE A 289 18.14 -12.36 -15.03
CA PHE A 289 18.68 -11.03 -15.25
C PHE A 289 17.75 -10.28 -16.21
N PRO A 290 16.85 -9.42 -15.70
CA PRO A 290 16.12 -8.48 -16.55
C PRO A 290 17.10 -7.58 -17.30
N PHE A 291 16.70 -7.11 -18.50
CA PHE A 291 17.49 -6.11 -19.21
C PHE A 291 17.82 -4.93 -18.29
N LYS A 292 19.08 -4.47 -18.34
CA LYS A 292 19.52 -3.30 -17.56
C LYS A 292 18.59 -2.11 -17.80
N ALA A 293 18.00 -1.61 -16.74
CA ALA A 293 17.15 -0.44 -16.81
C ALA A 293 17.99 0.81 -17.14
N GLU A 294 17.64 1.49 -18.23
CA GLU A 294 18.30 2.72 -18.66
C GLU A 294 17.40 3.93 -18.45
N PRO A 295 17.97 5.16 -18.39
CA PRO A 295 17.19 6.39 -18.30
C PRO A 295 16.20 6.53 -19.48
N ARG A 296 15.00 7.01 -19.18
CA ARG A 296 13.90 7.22 -20.14
C ARG A 296 13.60 8.71 -20.30
N PRO A 297 14.38 9.44 -21.11
CA PRO A 297 14.24 10.90 -21.27
C PRO A 297 13.01 11.33 -22.08
N ASN A 298 12.38 10.40 -22.80
CA ASN A 298 11.19 10.64 -23.59
C ASN A 298 10.13 9.61 -23.25
N TYR A 299 8.86 10.01 -23.39
CA TYR A 299 7.75 9.09 -23.27
C TYR A 299 7.71 8.13 -24.47
N VAL A 300 7.53 6.86 -24.13
CA VAL A 300 7.23 5.80 -25.09
C VAL A 300 6.15 4.94 -24.45
N TYR A 301 4.99 4.85 -25.09
CA TYR A 301 3.92 4.00 -24.61
C TYR A 301 4.38 2.53 -24.59
N ASP A 302 4.15 1.88 -23.45
CA ASP A 302 4.36 0.45 -23.27
C ASP A 302 3.32 -0.07 -22.29
N GLU A 303 2.35 -0.85 -22.76
CA GLU A 303 1.28 -1.39 -21.91
C GLU A 303 1.86 -2.13 -20.71
N ASP A 304 1.50 -1.70 -19.51
CA ASP A 304 1.95 -2.30 -18.26
C ASP A 304 0.78 -2.69 -17.34
N ALA A 305 1.10 -3.16 -16.13
CA ALA A 305 0.12 -3.57 -15.14
C ALA A 305 0.08 -2.63 -13.91
N ASN A 306 0.61 -1.39 -14.01
CA ASN A 306 0.66 -0.41 -12.92
C ASN A 306 1.22 -1.00 -11.60
N GLY A 307 2.33 -1.76 -11.70
CA GLY A 307 3.01 -2.39 -10.58
C GLY A 307 2.44 -3.74 -10.14
N ALA A 308 1.38 -4.24 -10.77
CA ALA A 308 0.84 -5.56 -10.47
C ALA A 308 1.76 -6.70 -10.93
N PHE A 309 1.54 -7.88 -10.37
CA PHE A 309 2.26 -9.10 -10.72
C PHE A 309 1.27 -10.27 -10.85
N PHE A 310 1.70 -11.29 -11.54
CA PHE A 310 0.89 -12.47 -11.81
C PHE A 310 1.76 -13.72 -11.85
N ILE A 311 1.44 -14.72 -11.04
CA ILE A 311 2.21 -15.97 -10.92
C ILE A 311 1.83 -16.92 -12.03
N ARG A 312 2.80 -17.28 -12.87
CA ARG A 312 2.62 -18.28 -13.92
C ARG A 312 3.97 -18.80 -14.43
N ASN A 313 3.96 -19.99 -14.99
CA ASN A 313 5.06 -20.57 -15.76
C ASN A 313 4.62 -20.88 -17.20
N SER A 314 5.52 -21.43 -18.02
CA SER A 314 5.27 -21.76 -19.42
C SER A 314 4.19 -22.84 -19.61
N ASP A 315 4.04 -23.74 -18.65
CA ASP A 315 3.06 -24.84 -18.73
C ASP A 315 1.66 -24.36 -18.36
N ASN A 316 1.59 -23.25 -17.61
CA ASN A 316 0.36 -22.59 -17.15
C ASN A 316 -0.66 -23.57 -16.52
N THR A 317 -0.14 -24.50 -15.72
CA THR A 317 -0.93 -25.54 -15.04
C THR A 317 -0.53 -25.55 -13.57
N GLU A 318 -1.51 -25.44 -12.67
CA GLU A 318 -1.32 -25.44 -11.21
C GLU A 318 -0.18 -24.48 -10.78
N ASN A 319 -0.22 -23.25 -11.32
CA ASN A 319 0.84 -22.25 -11.16
C ASN A 319 1.23 -22.01 -9.70
N ASP A 320 0.26 -22.10 -8.78
CA ASP A 320 0.44 -21.83 -7.36
C ASP A 320 1.45 -22.77 -6.69
N ILE A 321 1.56 -24.01 -7.19
CA ILE A 321 2.43 -25.04 -6.63
C ILE A 321 3.54 -25.52 -7.58
N THR A 322 3.48 -25.16 -8.87
CA THR A 322 4.49 -25.59 -9.87
C THR A 322 5.47 -24.50 -10.28
N CYS A 323 5.17 -23.22 -9.97
CA CYS A 323 6.09 -22.12 -10.21
C CYS A 323 7.23 -22.15 -9.20
N ASP A 324 8.47 -22.11 -9.68
CA ASP A 324 9.65 -22.13 -8.84
C ASP A 324 10.05 -20.72 -8.39
N TYR A 325 10.83 -20.63 -7.35
CA TYR A 325 11.50 -19.41 -6.91
C TYR A 325 12.89 -19.29 -7.52
N LEU A 326 13.21 -18.08 -7.96
CA LEU A 326 14.53 -17.76 -8.52
C LEU A 326 14.96 -16.37 -8.03
N TYR A 327 16.26 -16.12 -8.06
CA TYR A 327 16.77 -14.81 -7.79
C TYR A 327 16.69 -13.92 -9.04
N VAL A 328 15.97 -12.81 -8.92
CA VAL A 328 15.90 -11.77 -9.96
C VAL A 328 16.94 -10.70 -9.64
N ASN A 329 17.88 -10.47 -10.56
CA ASN A 329 19.00 -9.55 -10.43
C ASN A 329 18.73 -8.28 -11.23
N TYR A 330 18.12 -7.30 -10.59
CA TYR A 330 17.80 -6.01 -11.22
C TYR A 330 19.05 -5.13 -11.30
N SER A 331 19.15 -4.38 -12.39
CA SER A 331 20.17 -3.36 -12.57
C SER A 331 19.58 -2.08 -13.16
N LEU A 332 19.99 -0.93 -12.62
CA LEU A 332 19.58 0.39 -13.06
C LEU A 332 20.78 1.28 -13.30
N LYS A 333 20.91 1.80 -14.53
CA LYS A 333 21.85 2.86 -14.86
C LYS A 333 21.18 4.22 -14.69
N THR A 334 21.90 5.16 -14.10
CA THR A 334 21.45 6.54 -13.95
C THR A 334 22.43 7.49 -14.66
N ALA A 335 21.98 8.67 -15.08
CA ALA A 335 22.85 9.64 -15.74
C ALA A 335 23.94 10.19 -14.80
N VAL A 336 23.62 10.25 -13.51
CA VAL A 336 24.50 10.66 -12.41
C VAL A 336 24.14 9.83 -11.17
N ARG A 337 25.11 9.67 -10.27
CA ARG A 337 24.82 9.02 -8.99
C ARG A 337 23.78 9.82 -8.21
N GLU A 338 22.68 9.17 -7.85
CA GLU A 338 21.56 9.80 -7.16
C GLU A 338 21.88 10.05 -5.68
N GLN A 339 21.26 11.09 -5.12
CA GLN A 339 21.33 11.37 -3.69
C GLN A 339 20.19 10.64 -2.97
N GLY A 340 20.53 9.89 -1.91
CA GLY A 340 19.57 9.07 -1.16
C GLY A 340 19.53 7.61 -1.66
N ASN A 341 18.57 6.86 -1.20
CA ASN A 341 18.40 5.46 -1.55
C ASN A 341 17.48 5.32 -2.76
N ILE A 342 17.85 4.46 -3.69
CA ILE A 342 16.94 4.00 -4.74
C ILE A 342 16.29 2.72 -4.26
N VAL A 343 14.97 2.61 -4.42
CA VAL A 343 14.21 1.41 -4.10
C VAL A 343 13.47 0.93 -5.33
N ILE A 344 13.36 -0.38 -5.48
CA ILE A 344 12.42 -0.99 -6.42
C ILE A 344 11.02 -1.00 -5.79
N ASP A 345 9.99 -0.76 -6.59
CA ASP A 345 8.61 -0.61 -6.16
C ASP A 345 7.65 -1.32 -7.13
N GLY A 346 6.69 -2.02 -6.57
CA GLY A 346 5.59 -2.71 -7.23
C GLY A 346 4.63 -3.24 -6.17
N LYS A 347 3.45 -3.75 -6.55
CA LYS A 347 2.48 -4.30 -5.58
C LYS A 347 3.02 -5.52 -4.80
N TRP A 348 4.04 -6.18 -5.34
CA TRP A 348 4.74 -7.31 -4.74
C TRP A 348 5.82 -6.90 -3.72
N THR A 349 6.15 -5.59 -3.58
CA THR A 349 7.12 -5.09 -2.60
C THR A 349 6.44 -4.82 -1.25
N ASN A 350 5.87 -5.85 -0.65
CA ASN A 350 5.01 -5.76 0.53
C ASN A 350 5.69 -6.21 1.83
N HIS A 351 6.99 -6.49 1.84
CA HIS A 351 7.69 -6.86 3.06
C HIS A 351 7.88 -5.66 4.01
N ALA A 352 7.69 -5.88 5.31
CA ALA A 352 7.81 -4.84 6.34
C ALA A 352 9.23 -4.25 6.41
N ASP A 353 10.25 -5.05 6.20
CA ASP A 353 11.64 -4.57 6.07
C ASP A 353 11.86 -4.00 4.66
N ARG A 354 11.66 -2.70 4.52
CA ARG A 354 11.88 -1.97 3.28
C ARG A 354 13.33 -1.93 2.82
N ASN A 355 14.30 -2.23 3.69
CA ASN A 355 15.72 -2.24 3.32
C ASN A 355 16.03 -3.34 2.31
N MET A 356 15.27 -4.42 2.29
CA MET A 356 15.42 -5.49 1.30
C MET A 356 15.15 -5.04 -0.15
N TYR A 357 14.47 -3.90 -0.33
CA TYR A 357 14.15 -3.34 -1.65
C TYR A 357 15.09 -2.21 -2.07
N VAL A 358 16.13 -1.90 -1.28
CA VAL A 358 17.11 -0.85 -1.59
C VAL A 358 18.16 -1.37 -2.57
N ALA A 359 18.29 -0.70 -3.70
CA ALA A 359 19.34 -0.98 -4.66
C ALA A 359 20.67 -0.32 -4.24
N HIS A 360 21.77 -1.07 -4.36
CA HIS A 360 23.11 -0.64 -3.98
C HIS A 360 23.91 -0.21 -5.22
N TYR A 361 24.58 0.93 -5.10
CA TYR A 361 25.41 1.45 -6.19
C TYR A 361 26.74 0.70 -6.26
N SER A 362 27.12 0.31 -7.47
CA SER A 362 28.40 -0.27 -7.82
C SER A 362 29.24 0.72 -8.63
N GLU A 363 30.44 1.02 -8.16
CA GLU A 363 31.40 1.87 -8.90
C GLU A 363 32.06 1.12 -10.06
N GLU A 364 31.92 -0.20 -10.12
CA GLU A 364 32.52 -1.05 -11.15
C GLU A 364 31.84 -0.85 -12.52
N ASP A 365 30.51 -0.68 -12.53
CA ASP A 365 29.72 -0.54 -13.75
C ASP A 365 28.79 0.68 -13.76
N ASP A 366 28.99 1.61 -12.81
CA ASP A 366 28.20 2.83 -12.65
C ASP A 366 26.70 2.57 -12.62
N SER A 367 26.27 1.54 -11.89
CA SER A 367 24.87 1.10 -11.86
C SER A 367 24.43 0.74 -10.44
N TYR A 368 23.11 0.76 -10.23
CA TYR A 368 22.46 0.28 -9.00
C TYR A 368 22.00 -1.15 -9.21
N HIS A 369 22.23 -2.00 -8.21
CA HIS A 369 21.90 -3.43 -8.26
C HIS A 369 21.08 -3.84 -7.05
N ILE A 370 20.12 -4.75 -7.29
CA ILE A 370 19.38 -5.42 -6.24
C ILE A 370 19.03 -6.84 -6.68
N ARG A 371 19.16 -7.79 -5.76
CA ARG A 371 18.85 -9.21 -5.97
C ARG A 371 17.74 -9.63 -5.03
N LEU A 372 16.63 -10.13 -5.59
CA LEU A 372 15.42 -10.50 -4.84
C LEU A 372 14.99 -11.93 -5.20
N LEU A 373 14.57 -12.70 -4.19
CA LEU A 373 13.95 -14.00 -4.40
C LEU A 373 12.48 -13.81 -4.79
N GLN A 374 12.10 -14.22 -5.99
CA GLN A 374 10.75 -14.06 -6.53
C GLN A 374 10.27 -15.36 -7.16
N LYS A 375 8.97 -15.61 -7.10
CA LYS A 375 8.31 -16.74 -7.78
C LYS A 375 8.22 -16.47 -9.29
N GLN A 376 8.25 -17.50 -10.11
CA GLN A 376 8.04 -17.35 -11.54
C GLN A 376 6.73 -16.62 -11.85
N GLY A 377 6.77 -15.70 -12.81
CA GLY A 377 5.59 -14.94 -13.19
C GLY A 377 5.90 -13.70 -14.01
N TYR A 378 4.86 -12.90 -14.21
CA TYR A 378 4.92 -11.54 -14.75
C TYR A 378 5.05 -10.55 -13.61
N TYR A 379 5.94 -9.56 -13.76
CA TYR A 379 6.17 -8.51 -12.77
C TYR A 379 6.23 -7.14 -13.44
N SER A 380 5.43 -6.21 -12.91
CA SER A 380 5.47 -4.79 -13.26
C SER A 380 6.13 -4.04 -12.11
N TYR A 381 7.10 -3.14 -12.41
CA TYR A 381 7.91 -2.46 -11.40
C TYR A 381 8.41 -1.10 -11.86
N GLN A 382 8.82 -0.27 -10.90
CA GLN A 382 9.51 1.01 -11.12
C GLN A 382 10.63 1.19 -10.08
N PHE A 383 11.49 2.17 -10.31
CA PHE A 383 12.44 2.64 -9.31
C PHE A 383 12.00 3.98 -8.75
N LEU A 384 12.07 4.12 -7.43
CA LEU A 384 11.74 5.34 -6.73
C LEU A 384 12.94 5.83 -5.92
N GLN A 385 13.00 7.13 -5.70
CA GLN A 385 13.98 7.74 -4.82
C GLN A 385 13.42 7.92 -3.43
N LEU A 386 14.08 7.37 -2.41
CA LEU A 386 13.78 7.63 -1.01
C LEU A 386 14.70 8.75 -0.50
N PRO A 387 14.16 9.81 0.14
CA PRO A 387 14.98 10.83 0.77
C PRO A 387 15.85 10.23 1.88
N SER A 388 17.06 10.78 2.05
CA SER A 388 18.02 10.30 3.07
C SER A 388 17.53 10.47 4.52
N VAL A 389 16.62 11.41 4.75
CA VAL A 389 16.04 11.68 6.08
C VAL A 389 14.53 11.81 5.92
N GLY A 390 13.78 10.80 6.35
CA GLY A 390 12.33 10.76 6.41
C GLY A 390 11.64 11.43 5.21
N GLY A 391 10.57 10.89 4.72
CA GLY A 391 9.81 11.48 3.62
C GLY A 391 9.15 10.41 2.76
N LYS A 392 8.33 10.89 1.83
CA LYS A 392 7.65 10.03 0.85
C LYS A 392 8.60 9.72 -0.32
N PRO A 393 8.50 8.53 -0.91
CA PRO A 393 9.17 8.24 -2.17
C PRO A 393 8.81 9.25 -3.25
N SER A 394 9.74 9.52 -4.14
CA SER A 394 9.54 10.39 -5.30
C SER A 394 9.97 9.68 -6.58
N ILE A 395 9.44 10.15 -7.72
CA ILE A 395 9.83 9.64 -9.02
C ILE A 395 11.31 9.93 -9.23
N LEU A 396 12.05 8.89 -9.63
CA LEU A 396 13.46 9.00 -9.98
C LEU A 396 13.61 9.73 -11.32
N SER A 397 14.58 10.65 -11.42
CA SER A 397 14.79 11.45 -12.65
C SER A 397 15.04 10.58 -13.87
N SER A 398 15.72 9.44 -13.71
CA SER A 398 15.98 8.48 -14.78
C SER A 398 14.73 7.72 -15.26
N GLU A 399 13.68 7.65 -14.44
CA GLU A 399 12.42 7.03 -14.87
C GLU A 399 11.59 7.94 -15.79
N GLY A 400 11.75 9.25 -15.67
CA GLY A 400 10.96 10.23 -16.40
C GLY A 400 9.62 10.54 -15.73
N ASN A 401 8.95 11.60 -16.21
CA ASN A 401 7.69 12.06 -15.65
C ASN A 401 6.87 12.75 -16.76
N PHE A 402 5.87 12.06 -17.29
CA PHE A 402 5.15 12.44 -18.50
C PHE A 402 3.65 12.47 -18.29
N HIS A 403 2.99 13.46 -18.86
CA HIS A 403 1.55 13.62 -18.76
C HIS A 403 0.78 12.53 -19.52
N GLU A 404 1.41 11.91 -20.52
CA GLU A 404 0.84 10.87 -21.38
C GLU A 404 0.68 9.52 -20.69
N THR A 405 1.40 9.31 -19.57
CA THR A 405 1.44 8.02 -18.85
C THR A 405 0.05 7.52 -18.52
N GLU A 406 -0.22 6.25 -18.84
CA GLU A 406 -1.46 5.59 -18.44
C GLU A 406 -1.47 5.33 -16.93
N ASN A 407 -2.44 5.92 -16.24
CA ASN A 407 -2.57 5.78 -14.79
C ASN A 407 -3.99 5.44 -14.39
N ARG A 408 -4.11 4.68 -13.29
CA ARG A 408 -5.37 4.30 -12.69
C ARG A 408 -5.61 5.09 -11.41
N TYR A 409 -6.72 5.82 -11.36
CA TYR A 409 -7.11 6.61 -10.20
C TYR A 409 -8.27 5.95 -9.48
N GLN A 410 -8.17 5.82 -8.15
CA GLN A 410 -9.21 5.30 -7.28
C GLN A 410 -9.67 6.38 -6.32
N VAL A 411 -10.99 6.52 -6.16
CA VAL A 411 -11.59 7.43 -5.18
C VAL A 411 -12.50 6.62 -4.26
N TYR A 412 -12.24 6.76 -2.95
CA TYR A 412 -13.01 6.16 -1.88
C TYR A 412 -13.72 7.25 -1.11
N VAL A 413 -15.03 7.07 -0.85
CA VAL A 413 -15.86 8.03 -0.12
C VAL A 413 -16.39 7.37 1.13
N TYR A 414 -15.98 7.89 2.27
CA TYR A 414 -16.44 7.43 3.58
C TYR A 414 -17.44 8.41 4.17
N PHE A 415 -18.40 7.86 4.91
CA PHE A 415 -19.45 8.59 5.60
C PHE A 415 -19.57 8.12 7.03
N LYS A 416 -19.50 9.07 7.97
CA LYS A 416 -19.75 8.83 9.41
C LYS A 416 -20.71 9.90 9.91
N PRO A 417 -22.04 9.64 9.92
CA PRO A 417 -23.01 10.57 10.49
C PRO A 417 -22.80 10.73 11.99
N GLN A 418 -23.24 11.86 12.51
CA GLN A 418 -23.12 12.16 13.94
C GLN A 418 -23.75 11.04 14.80
N GLY A 419 -23.02 10.54 15.80
CA GLY A 419 -23.45 9.45 16.69
C GLY A 419 -23.16 8.04 16.16
N GLN A 420 -22.62 7.87 14.95
CA GLN A 420 -22.17 6.57 14.47
C GLN A 420 -20.76 6.23 15.00
N ARG A 421 -20.54 4.94 15.22
CA ARG A 421 -19.29 4.42 15.81
C ARG A 421 -18.19 4.17 14.79
N TYR A 422 -18.47 4.13 13.47
CA TYR A 422 -17.53 3.76 12.43
C TYR A 422 -17.75 4.54 11.13
N TRP A 423 -16.73 4.58 10.29
CA TRP A 423 -16.78 5.13 8.94
C TRP A 423 -17.29 4.07 7.95
N GLN A 424 -18.41 4.35 7.30
CA GLN A 424 -18.96 3.51 6.23
C GLN A 424 -18.30 3.87 4.90
N LEU A 425 -17.83 2.91 4.12
CA LEU A 425 -17.43 3.16 2.74
C LEU A 425 -18.70 3.17 1.87
N VAL A 426 -19.13 4.36 1.45
CA VAL A 426 -20.40 4.60 0.75
C VAL A 426 -20.25 4.95 -0.71
N GLY A 427 -19.03 5.05 -1.20
CA GLY A 427 -18.73 5.32 -2.60
C GLY A 427 -17.34 4.86 -2.98
N TYR A 428 -17.24 4.22 -4.13
CA TYR A 428 -16.01 3.85 -4.78
C TYR A 428 -16.13 4.07 -6.28
N ARG A 429 -15.11 4.63 -6.88
CA ARG A 429 -14.98 4.75 -8.33
C ARG A 429 -13.53 4.68 -8.76
N GLN A 430 -13.32 4.01 -9.88
CA GLN A 430 -12.04 3.92 -10.56
C GLN A 430 -12.12 4.61 -11.92
N LEU A 431 -11.06 5.28 -12.31
CA LEU A 431 -10.84 5.89 -13.63
C LEU A 431 -9.50 5.42 -14.17
N LEU A 432 -9.50 4.78 -15.32
CA LEU A 432 -8.29 4.56 -16.11
C LEU A 432 -8.12 5.75 -17.04
N PHE A 433 -7.00 6.46 -16.90
CA PHE A 433 -6.61 7.56 -17.77
C PHE A 433 -5.65 7.01 -18.84
N ARG A 434 -6.01 7.25 -20.11
CA ARG A 434 -5.24 6.86 -21.29
C ARG A 434 -5.01 8.06 -22.20
#